data_aaf4629d7d03f48f67e40324eaeb7407
#
_entry.id   aaf4629d7d03f48f67e40324eaeb7407
#
_cell.length_a   1.000
_cell.length_b   1.000
_cell.length_c   1.000
_cell.angle_alpha   90.00
_cell.angle_beta   90.00
_cell.angle_gamma   90.00
#
_symmetry.space_group_name_H-M   'P 1'
#
loop_
_entity.id
_entity.type
_entity.pdbx_description
1 polymer ?
#
loop_
_entity_poly.entity_id
_entity_poly.type
_entity_poly.pdbx_seq_one_letter_code
_entity_poly.pdbx_strand_id
1 'polypeptide(L)'
;GEIPMIVPYLKAYATFLRDNLNADTSCGWGDAVLRVPLSVYEAYGDRRILEENYEAMKKWLSYIEDRAANHHPEEYDTYTDQQKEHDRYLWSTDFHFGDWLVPSMVLGNPDAMAMNNTAYATMRYVAPAYFAYSTLLMKKVAEILNRDSDAAYYSALYEKIKEAYIAEYVREDGTMEANLQGIYVIT
;
A
#
# COMPACT_ATOMS: atom_id res chain seq x y z
N GLY A 1 15.81 24.83 -19.78
CA GLY A 1 14.46 24.41 -20.08
C GLY A 1 13.55 24.83 -18.95
N GLU A 2 12.43 25.46 -19.24
CA GLU A 2 11.44 25.81 -18.23
C GLU A 2 10.97 24.53 -17.54
N ILE A 3 11.05 24.52 -16.21
CA ILE A 3 10.48 23.43 -15.42
C ILE A 3 8.95 23.53 -15.60
N PRO A 4 8.28 22.49 -16.12
CA PRO A 4 6.86 22.56 -16.37
C PRO A 4 6.10 22.97 -15.10
N MET A 5 4.98 23.68 -15.25
CA MET A 5 4.08 24.08 -14.14
C MET A 5 3.63 22.91 -13.23
N ILE A 6 3.83 21.68 -13.69
CA ILE A 6 3.50 20.48 -12.93
C ILE A 6 4.28 20.33 -11.61
N VAL A 7 5.52 20.81 -11.52
CA VAL A 7 6.33 20.67 -10.30
C VAL A 7 5.77 21.44 -9.11
N PRO A 8 5.43 22.75 -9.25
CA PRO A 8 4.75 23.46 -8.18
C PRO A 8 3.44 22.79 -7.75
N TYR A 9 2.67 22.25 -8.71
CA TYR A 9 1.45 21.52 -8.43
C TYR A 9 1.72 20.25 -7.63
N LEU A 10 2.70 19.43 -8.02
CA LEU A 10 3.05 18.19 -7.31
C LEU A 10 3.60 18.49 -5.91
N LYS A 11 4.39 19.56 -5.74
CA LYS A 11 4.85 20.01 -4.42
C LYS A 11 3.69 20.47 -3.54
N ALA A 12 2.76 21.25 -4.09
CA ALA A 12 1.55 21.67 -3.39
C ALA A 12 0.68 20.45 -3.00
N TYR A 13 0.55 19.47 -3.88
CA TYR A 13 -0.18 18.23 -3.61
C TYR A 13 0.50 17.38 -2.52
N ALA A 14 1.81 17.24 -2.55
CA ALA A 14 2.56 16.56 -1.49
C ALA A 14 2.37 17.26 -0.12
N THR A 15 2.40 18.61 -0.11
CA THR A 15 2.11 19.40 1.10
C THR A 15 0.68 19.18 1.59
N PHE A 16 -0.29 19.20 0.68
CA PHE A 16 -1.69 18.91 1.00
C PHE A 16 -1.86 17.52 1.62
N LEU A 17 -1.26 16.49 1.04
CA LEU A 17 -1.30 15.13 1.58
C LEU A 17 -0.68 15.07 2.98
N ARG A 18 0.49 15.69 3.18
CA ARG A 18 1.16 15.76 4.48
C ARG A 18 0.27 16.37 5.55
N ASP A 19 -0.39 17.46 5.23
CA ASP A 19 -1.15 18.27 6.20
C ASP A 19 -2.58 17.72 6.41
N ASN A 20 -3.10 16.90 5.48
CA ASN A 20 -4.47 16.38 5.48
C ASN A 20 -4.58 14.85 5.45
N LEU A 21 -3.49 14.12 5.74
CA LEU A 21 -3.52 12.67 5.79
C LEU A 21 -4.42 12.19 6.93
N ASN A 22 -5.56 11.63 6.56
CA ASN A 22 -6.50 11.04 7.50
C ASN A 22 -6.20 9.56 7.72
N ALA A 23 -6.38 9.11 8.95
CA ALA A 23 -6.22 7.71 9.34
C ALA A 23 -7.25 6.76 8.68
N ASP A 24 -8.35 7.30 8.14
CA ASP A 24 -9.41 6.51 7.48
C ASP A 24 -9.21 6.38 5.97
N THR A 25 -8.00 6.60 5.48
CA THR A 25 -7.69 6.53 4.05
C THR A 25 -7.37 5.09 3.65
N SER A 26 -7.88 4.65 2.48
CA SER A 26 -7.59 3.32 1.93
C SER A 26 -6.20 3.22 1.28
N CYS A 27 -5.71 1.99 1.11
CA CYS A 27 -4.51 1.73 0.31
C CYS A 27 -4.67 2.27 -1.13
N GLY A 28 -3.56 2.57 -1.79
CA GLY A 28 -3.53 3.20 -3.11
C GLY A 28 -3.71 4.72 -3.03
N TRP A 29 -4.66 5.21 -2.23
CA TRP A 29 -4.89 6.65 -2.04
C TRP A 29 -3.95 7.24 -0.98
N GLY A 30 -3.88 6.67 0.21
CA GLY A 30 -2.98 7.13 1.28
C GLY A 30 -1.51 6.98 0.90
N ASP A 31 -1.16 5.97 0.11
CA ASP A 31 0.19 5.71 -0.37
C ASP A 31 0.75 6.83 -1.26
N ALA A 32 -0.12 7.71 -1.78
CA ALA A 32 0.29 8.91 -2.49
C ALA A 32 1.21 9.82 -1.66
N VAL A 33 1.13 9.79 -0.32
CA VAL A 33 2.03 10.54 0.56
C VAL A 33 3.50 10.13 0.41
N LEU A 34 3.77 8.88 0.04
CA LEU A 34 5.10 8.38 -0.32
C LEU A 34 5.40 8.57 -1.81
N ARG A 35 4.46 8.13 -2.66
CA ARG A 35 4.72 8.04 -4.10
C ARG A 35 4.90 9.41 -4.77
N VAL A 36 4.10 10.41 -4.38
CA VAL A 36 4.16 11.74 -5.00
C VAL A 36 5.50 12.44 -4.72
N PRO A 37 5.96 12.58 -3.45
CA PRO A 37 7.27 13.19 -3.19
C PRO A 37 8.43 12.42 -3.82
N LEU A 38 8.37 11.07 -3.80
CA LEU A 38 9.42 10.26 -4.41
C LEU A 38 9.46 10.47 -5.93
N SER A 39 8.32 10.53 -6.61
CA SER A 39 8.26 10.83 -8.05
C SER A 39 8.84 12.21 -8.40
N VAL A 40 8.59 13.22 -7.57
CA VAL A 40 9.18 14.55 -7.74
C VAL A 40 10.70 14.48 -7.58
N TYR A 41 11.18 13.77 -6.56
CA TYR A 41 12.61 13.56 -6.38
C TYR A 41 13.25 12.80 -7.56
N GLU A 42 12.64 11.71 -8.02
CA GLU A 42 13.12 10.92 -9.16
C GLU A 42 13.22 11.74 -10.46
N ALA A 43 12.29 12.67 -10.65
CA ALA A 43 12.26 13.52 -11.83
C ALA A 43 13.23 14.73 -11.77
N TYR A 44 13.47 15.28 -10.60
CA TYR A 44 14.14 16.58 -10.44
C TYR A 44 15.36 16.57 -9.51
N GLY A 45 15.62 15.49 -8.78
CA GLY A 45 16.75 15.35 -7.85
C GLY A 45 16.66 16.21 -6.58
N ASP A 46 15.50 16.85 -6.31
CA ASP A 46 15.34 17.74 -5.14
C ASP A 46 15.01 16.93 -3.88
N ARG A 47 16.02 16.65 -3.05
CA ARG A 47 15.88 15.89 -1.80
C ARG A 47 14.99 16.56 -0.77
N ARG A 48 14.85 17.89 -0.81
CA ARG A 48 14.07 18.64 0.18
C ARG A 48 12.63 18.18 0.25
N ILE A 49 12.04 17.80 -0.90
CA ILE A 49 10.67 17.27 -0.92
C ILE A 49 10.52 15.99 -0.10
N LEU A 50 11.55 15.13 -0.07
CA LEU A 50 11.54 13.93 0.75
C LEU A 50 11.72 14.25 2.23
N GLU A 51 12.65 15.17 2.56
CA GLU A 51 12.92 15.62 3.93
C GLU A 51 11.68 16.27 4.56
N GLU A 52 11.01 17.15 3.83
CA GLU A 52 9.80 17.87 4.27
C GLU A 52 8.59 16.95 4.52
N ASN A 53 8.50 15.83 3.79
CA ASN A 53 7.37 14.90 3.89
C ASN A 53 7.69 13.62 4.69
N TYR A 54 8.91 13.46 5.18
CA TYR A 54 9.40 12.22 5.79
C TYR A 54 8.55 11.75 6.97
N GLU A 55 8.22 12.64 7.88
CA GLU A 55 7.41 12.30 9.07
C GLU A 55 5.97 11.92 8.70
N ALA A 56 5.41 12.54 7.67
CA ALA A 56 4.09 12.15 7.15
C ALA A 56 4.11 10.75 6.54
N MET A 57 5.18 10.41 5.79
CA MET A 57 5.39 9.06 5.24
C MET A 57 5.48 8.02 6.37
N LYS A 58 6.28 8.30 7.42
CA LYS A 58 6.38 7.42 8.61
C LYS A 58 5.04 7.25 9.29
N LYS A 59 4.29 8.34 9.47
CA LYS A 59 2.97 8.29 10.11
C LYS A 59 1.99 7.41 9.33
N TRP A 60 2.02 7.47 8.00
CA TRP A 60 1.20 6.60 7.15
C TRP A 60 1.57 5.13 7.34
N LEU A 61 2.86 4.78 7.27
CA LEU A 61 3.32 3.40 7.49
C LEU A 61 2.95 2.90 8.90
N SER A 62 3.17 3.72 9.94
CA SER A 62 2.79 3.36 11.32
C SER A 62 1.28 3.12 11.46
N TYR A 63 0.45 3.87 10.75
CA TYR A 63 -0.98 3.63 10.70
C TYR A 63 -1.30 2.26 10.08
N ILE A 64 -0.69 1.92 8.93
CA ILE A 64 -0.91 0.61 8.29
C ILE A 64 -0.43 -0.53 9.20
N GLU A 65 0.74 -0.39 9.82
CA GLU A 65 1.28 -1.37 10.77
C GLU A 65 0.33 -1.60 11.96
N ASP A 66 -0.22 -0.53 12.51
CA ASP A 66 -1.21 -0.62 13.59
C ASP A 66 -2.48 -1.33 13.13
N ARG A 67 -2.99 -0.99 11.93
CA ARG A 67 -4.17 -1.64 11.36
C ARG A 67 -3.92 -3.14 11.14
N ALA A 68 -2.81 -3.51 10.53
CA ALA A 68 -2.46 -4.91 10.30
C ALA A 68 -2.29 -5.69 11.63
N ALA A 69 -1.67 -5.08 12.63
CA ALA A 69 -1.38 -5.77 13.89
C ALA A 69 -2.56 -5.88 14.85
N ASN A 70 -3.56 -4.99 14.77
CA ASN A 70 -4.60 -4.84 15.80
C ASN A 70 -6.04 -4.94 15.26
N HIS A 71 -6.23 -5.01 13.94
CA HIS A 71 -7.55 -5.14 13.33
C HIS A 71 -7.60 -6.39 12.45
N HIS A 72 -8.36 -7.37 12.90
CA HIS A 72 -8.39 -8.72 12.34
C HIS A 72 -9.69 -8.99 11.60
N PRO A 73 -9.71 -9.87 10.58
CA PRO A 73 -10.93 -10.29 9.91
C PRO A 73 -11.84 -11.10 10.84
N GLU A 74 -13.12 -11.22 10.48
CA GLU A 74 -14.13 -11.91 11.31
C GLU A 74 -13.75 -13.36 11.61
N GLU A 75 -13.07 -14.02 10.69
CA GLU A 75 -12.61 -15.41 10.81
C GLU A 75 -11.35 -15.60 11.66
N TYR A 76 -10.73 -14.54 12.19
CA TYR A 76 -9.45 -14.58 12.91
C TYR A 76 -9.41 -15.61 14.07
N ASP A 77 -10.51 -15.77 14.79
CA ASP A 77 -10.57 -16.73 15.89
C ASP A 77 -10.41 -18.19 15.43
N THR A 78 -10.65 -18.47 14.15
CA THR A 78 -10.50 -19.80 13.54
C THR A 78 -9.09 -20.06 13.00
N TYR A 79 -8.23 -19.04 12.98
CA TYR A 79 -6.87 -19.12 12.46
C TYR A 79 -5.98 -19.99 13.35
N THR A 80 -5.07 -20.72 12.72
CA THR A 80 -3.94 -21.36 13.40
C THR A 80 -3.00 -20.31 13.97
N ASP A 81 -2.13 -20.70 14.91
CA ASP A 81 -1.13 -19.78 15.48
C ASP A 81 -0.22 -19.18 14.41
N GLN A 82 0.11 -19.96 13.37
CA GLN A 82 0.91 -19.48 12.23
C GLN A 82 0.17 -18.44 11.40
N GLN A 83 -1.10 -18.67 11.09
CA GLN A 83 -1.94 -17.70 10.37
C GLN A 83 -2.12 -16.42 11.18
N LYS A 84 -2.28 -16.50 12.49
CA LYS A 84 -2.33 -15.32 13.38
C LYS A 84 -1.01 -14.54 13.39
N GLU A 85 0.13 -15.23 13.30
CA GLU A 85 1.42 -14.54 13.18
C GLU A 85 1.57 -13.84 11.82
N HIS A 86 1.10 -14.47 10.72
CA HIS A 86 1.10 -13.85 9.39
C HIS A 86 0.14 -12.65 9.29
N ASP A 87 -1.07 -12.77 9.87
CA ASP A 87 -2.11 -11.74 9.83
C ASP A 87 -1.62 -10.39 10.36
N ARG A 88 -0.71 -10.39 11.34
CA ARG A 88 -0.07 -9.17 11.88
C ARG A 88 0.69 -8.33 10.84
N TYR A 89 0.98 -8.90 9.69
CA TYR A 89 1.67 -8.24 8.58
C TYR A 89 0.79 -8.04 7.35
N LEU A 90 -0.49 -8.38 7.46
CA LEU A 90 -1.45 -8.34 6.35
C LEU A 90 -2.59 -7.36 6.67
N TRP A 91 -2.56 -6.18 6.08
CA TRP A 91 -3.70 -5.26 6.19
C TRP A 91 -4.85 -5.75 5.32
N SER A 92 -5.59 -6.75 5.79
CA SER A 92 -6.68 -7.43 5.07
C SER A 92 -8.07 -6.91 5.44
N THR A 93 -8.16 -6.04 6.44
CA THR A 93 -9.40 -5.44 6.97
C THR A 93 -9.64 -4.04 6.41
N ASP A 94 -10.73 -3.40 6.85
CA ASP A 94 -11.20 -2.12 6.37
C ASP A 94 -11.71 -2.14 4.92
N PHE A 95 -12.27 -1.04 4.46
CA PHE A 95 -12.66 -0.91 3.07
C PHE A 95 -11.52 -0.34 2.23
N HIS A 96 -11.16 -1.06 1.19
CA HIS A 96 -10.24 -0.60 0.15
C HIS A 96 -10.91 -0.72 -1.21
N PHE A 97 -10.55 0.18 -2.13
CA PHE A 97 -11.09 0.13 -3.49
C PHE A 97 -10.60 -1.10 -4.29
N GLY A 98 -9.49 -1.70 -3.88
CA GLY A 98 -8.94 -2.87 -4.54
C GLY A 98 -8.67 -2.63 -6.03
N ASP A 99 -8.95 -3.63 -6.86
CA ASP A 99 -9.10 -3.46 -8.30
C ASP A 99 -10.56 -3.08 -8.60
N TRP A 100 -10.85 -1.78 -8.64
CA TRP A 100 -12.20 -1.21 -8.74
C TRP A 100 -12.94 -1.56 -10.03
N LEU A 101 -12.23 -1.89 -11.09
CA LEU A 101 -12.77 -2.04 -12.43
C LEU A 101 -12.35 -3.35 -13.11
N VAL A 102 -12.43 -4.48 -12.41
CA VAL A 102 -12.16 -5.80 -13.03
C VAL A 102 -13.07 -6.01 -14.24
N PRO A 103 -12.53 -6.02 -15.48
CA PRO A 103 -13.36 -6.01 -16.68
C PRO A 103 -14.34 -7.17 -16.76
N SER A 104 -13.94 -8.37 -16.36
CA SER A 104 -14.80 -9.57 -16.35
C SER A 104 -15.98 -9.49 -15.38
N MET A 105 -15.92 -8.60 -14.40
CA MET A 105 -16.98 -8.43 -13.39
C MET A 105 -17.87 -7.21 -13.67
N VAL A 106 -17.37 -6.22 -14.41
CA VAL A 106 -18.03 -4.92 -14.61
C VAL A 106 -18.64 -4.79 -16.00
N LEU A 107 -17.91 -5.23 -17.06
CA LEU A 107 -18.36 -5.02 -18.44
C LEU A 107 -19.64 -5.83 -18.73
N GLY A 108 -20.69 -5.11 -19.14
CA GLY A 108 -21.99 -5.70 -19.45
C GLY A 108 -22.79 -6.16 -18.22
N ASN A 109 -22.30 -5.91 -17.02
CA ASN A 109 -23.00 -6.24 -15.78
C ASN A 109 -24.02 -5.13 -15.43
N PRO A 110 -25.32 -5.41 -15.38
CA PRO A 110 -26.34 -4.41 -15.04
C PRO A 110 -26.44 -4.09 -13.55
N ASP A 111 -25.68 -4.82 -12.69
CA ASP A 111 -25.70 -4.60 -11.25
C ASP A 111 -25.08 -3.25 -10.91
N ALA A 112 -25.85 -2.38 -10.24
CA ALA A 112 -25.36 -1.09 -9.77
C ALA A 112 -24.21 -1.20 -8.75
N MET A 113 -24.05 -2.37 -8.10
CA MET A 113 -22.99 -2.67 -7.15
C MET A 113 -21.77 -3.36 -7.79
N ALA A 114 -21.74 -3.55 -9.12
CA ALA A 114 -20.68 -4.28 -9.79
C ALA A 114 -19.26 -3.78 -9.41
N MET A 115 -19.05 -2.47 -9.35
CA MET A 115 -17.77 -1.88 -8.92
C MET A 115 -17.43 -2.19 -7.45
N ASN A 116 -18.41 -2.09 -6.55
CA ASN A 116 -18.20 -2.44 -5.15
C ASN A 116 -17.89 -3.93 -5.00
N ASN A 117 -18.55 -4.79 -5.77
CA ASN A 117 -18.29 -6.22 -5.76
C ASN A 117 -16.86 -6.55 -6.23
N THR A 118 -16.29 -5.79 -7.19
CA THR A 118 -14.89 -5.94 -7.57
C THR A 118 -13.95 -5.50 -6.45
N ALA A 119 -14.26 -4.40 -5.74
CA ALA A 119 -13.50 -3.97 -4.58
C ALA A 119 -13.47 -5.07 -3.51
N TYR A 120 -14.63 -5.56 -3.09
CA TYR A 120 -14.73 -6.64 -2.08
C TYR A 120 -14.02 -7.93 -2.51
N ALA A 121 -14.05 -8.28 -3.79
CA ALA A 121 -13.37 -9.49 -4.29
C ALA A 121 -11.84 -9.37 -4.30
N THR A 122 -11.29 -8.15 -4.30
CA THR A 122 -9.86 -7.92 -4.53
C THR A 122 -9.15 -7.24 -3.37
N MET A 123 -9.84 -6.46 -2.53
CA MET A 123 -9.23 -5.59 -1.53
C MET A 123 -8.32 -6.34 -0.54
N ARG A 124 -8.70 -7.55 -0.11
CA ARG A 124 -7.92 -8.36 0.84
C ARG A 124 -6.53 -8.79 0.30
N TYR A 125 -6.35 -8.78 -1.03
CA TYR A 125 -5.07 -9.07 -1.68
C TYR A 125 -4.31 -7.79 -2.03
N VAL A 126 -5.05 -6.78 -2.46
CA VAL A 126 -4.47 -5.51 -2.94
C VAL A 126 -3.91 -4.68 -1.78
N ALA A 127 -4.61 -4.60 -0.65
CA ALA A 127 -4.17 -3.76 0.45
C ALA A 127 -2.85 -4.22 1.09
N PRO A 128 -2.63 -5.52 1.40
CA PRO A 128 -1.33 -5.99 1.88
C PRO A 128 -0.21 -5.84 0.85
N ALA A 129 -0.50 -5.98 -0.46
CA ALA A 129 0.47 -5.74 -1.51
C ALA A 129 0.91 -4.27 -1.55
N TYR A 130 -0.02 -3.32 -1.38
CA TYR A 130 0.30 -1.90 -1.23
C TYR A 130 1.08 -1.61 0.06
N PHE A 131 0.78 -2.31 1.15
CA PHE A 131 1.58 -2.19 2.37
C PHE A 131 3.04 -2.61 2.12
N ALA A 132 3.27 -3.75 1.46
CA ALA A 132 4.61 -4.19 1.05
C ALA A 132 5.29 -3.14 0.15
N TYR A 133 4.58 -2.66 -0.87
CA TYR A 133 5.10 -1.65 -1.79
C TYR A 133 5.47 -0.34 -1.10
N SER A 134 4.60 0.19 -0.26
CA SER A 134 4.85 1.43 0.50
C SER A 134 6.01 1.28 1.48
N THR A 135 6.15 0.11 2.11
CA THR A 135 7.30 -0.21 2.96
C THR A 135 8.61 -0.19 2.16
N LEU A 136 8.59 -0.75 0.94
CA LEU A 136 9.75 -0.72 0.03
C LEU A 136 10.09 0.72 -0.42
N LEU A 137 9.08 1.54 -0.72
CA LEU A 137 9.28 2.95 -1.06
C LEU A 137 9.89 3.73 0.12
N MET A 138 9.41 3.47 1.34
CA MET A 138 9.93 4.13 2.53
C MET A 138 11.38 3.73 2.83
N LYS A 139 11.73 2.45 2.64
CA LYS A 139 13.13 2.01 2.67
C LYS A 139 13.99 2.83 1.71
N LYS A 140 13.55 2.95 0.44
CA LYS A 140 14.27 3.73 -0.58
C LYS A 140 14.43 5.20 -0.20
N VAL A 141 13.39 5.83 0.35
CA VAL A 141 13.45 7.21 0.84
C VAL A 141 14.43 7.34 1.99
N ALA A 142 14.42 6.40 2.94
CA ALA A 142 15.36 6.38 4.06
C ALA A 142 16.81 6.25 3.58
N GLU A 143 17.09 5.39 2.62
CA GLU A 143 18.42 5.24 1.99
C GLU A 143 18.87 6.56 1.30
N ILE A 144 18.00 7.21 0.52
CA ILE A 144 18.28 8.50 -0.13
C ILE A 144 18.63 9.57 0.91
N LEU A 145 17.95 9.55 2.06
CA LEU A 145 18.14 10.52 3.14
C LEU A 145 19.25 10.13 4.14
N ASN A 146 19.95 9.02 3.92
CA ASN A 146 21.00 8.45 4.80
C ASN A 146 20.46 8.19 6.23
N ARG A 147 19.25 7.64 6.35
CA ARG A 147 18.60 7.23 7.59
C ARG A 147 18.72 5.72 7.76
N ASP A 148 19.94 5.25 8.02
CA ASP A 148 20.29 3.82 7.96
C ASP A 148 19.45 2.93 8.90
N SER A 149 19.10 3.41 10.10
CA SER A 149 18.26 2.66 11.04
C SER A 149 16.84 2.46 10.51
N ASP A 150 16.26 3.49 9.90
CA ASP A 150 14.93 3.40 9.30
C ASP A 150 14.96 2.50 8.04
N ALA A 151 16.01 2.61 7.23
CA ALA A 151 16.19 1.77 6.05
C ALA A 151 16.28 0.27 6.43
N ALA A 152 17.02 -0.06 7.48
CA ALA A 152 17.12 -1.42 8.01
C ALA A 152 15.78 -1.91 8.56
N TYR A 153 15.06 -1.06 9.30
CA TYR A 153 13.74 -1.38 9.84
C TYR A 153 12.74 -1.72 8.72
N TYR A 154 12.59 -0.83 7.72
CA TYR A 154 11.65 -1.04 6.62
C TYR A 154 12.07 -2.19 5.70
N SER A 155 13.36 -2.47 5.59
CA SER A 155 13.84 -3.66 4.90
C SER A 155 13.38 -4.95 5.58
N ALA A 156 13.50 -5.02 6.91
CA ALA A 156 13.06 -6.18 7.69
C ALA A 156 11.52 -6.32 7.69
N LEU A 157 10.80 -5.21 7.79
CA LEU A 157 9.34 -5.19 7.73
C LEU A 157 8.83 -5.69 6.37
N TYR A 158 9.43 -5.21 5.27
CA TYR A 158 9.09 -5.66 3.92
C TYR A 158 9.20 -7.19 3.76
N GLU A 159 10.30 -7.78 4.24
CA GLU A 159 10.47 -9.24 4.14
C GLU A 159 9.40 -10.00 4.93
N LYS A 160 9.00 -9.51 6.10
CA LYS A 160 7.91 -10.12 6.89
C LYS A 160 6.54 -10.02 6.20
N ILE A 161 6.22 -8.86 5.63
CA ILE A 161 4.98 -8.68 4.86
C ILE A 161 4.96 -9.64 3.67
N LYS A 162 6.07 -9.69 2.92
CA LYS A 162 6.22 -10.56 1.76
C LYS A 162 6.10 -12.04 2.12
N GLU A 163 6.75 -12.47 3.19
CA GLU A 163 6.67 -13.84 3.71
C GLU A 163 5.24 -14.23 4.07
N ALA A 164 4.55 -13.38 4.85
CA ALA A 164 3.15 -13.57 5.22
C ALA A 164 2.24 -13.58 3.98
N TYR A 165 2.44 -12.65 3.04
CA TYR A 165 1.66 -12.57 1.81
C TYR A 165 1.78 -13.84 0.95
N ILE A 166 2.99 -14.32 0.75
CA ILE A 166 3.24 -15.55 -0.01
C ILE A 166 2.59 -16.76 0.68
N ALA A 167 2.76 -16.87 2.00
CA ALA A 167 2.24 -17.99 2.77
C ALA A 167 0.70 -18.08 2.76
N GLU A 168 0.01 -16.92 2.79
CA GLU A 168 -1.46 -16.90 2.91
C GLU A 168 -2.19 -16.81 1.56
N TYR A 169 -1.56 -16.24 0.52
CA TYR A 169 -2.27 -15.93 -0.74
C TYR A 169 -1.70 -16.59 -1.98
N VAL A 170 -0.48 -17.13 -1.93
CA VAL A 170 0.15 -17.78 -3.09
C VAL A 170 0.19 -19.29 -2.88
N ARG A 171 -0.36 -20.05 -3.82
CA ARG A 171 -0.33 -21.51 -3.81
C ARG A 171 1.04 -22.05 -4.21
N GLU A 172 1.30 -23.30 -3.92
CA GLU A 172 2.57 -23.99 -4.27
C GLU A 172 2.91 -23.95 -5.77
N ASP A 173 1.91 -23.89 -6.64
CA ASP A 173 2.05 -23.78 -8.09
C ASP A 173 2.28 -22.33 -8.58
N GLY A 174 2.36 -21.38 -7.67
CA GLY A 174 2.53 -19.94 -7.96
C GLY A 174 1.25 -19.23 -8.36
N THR A 175 0.10 -19.90 -8.32
CA THR A 175 -1.19 -19.21 -8.57
C THR A 175 -1.73 -18.55 -7.30
N MET A 176 -2.53 -17.50 -7.50
CA MET A 176 -3.23 -16.84 -6.41
C MET A 176 -4.54 -17.56 -6.07
N GLU A 177 -4.98 -17.44 -4.82
CA GLU A 177 -6.28 -17.96 -4.41
C GLU A 177 -7.42 -17.40 -5.26
N ALA A 178 -7.42 -16.09 -5.50
CA ALA A 178 -8.35 -15.43 -6.42
C ALA A 178 -7.71 -15.26 -7.80
N ASN A 179 -8.29 -15.88 -8.81
CA ASN A 179 -7.79 -15.84 -10.19
C ASN A 179 -8.32 -14.62 -10.94
N LEU A 180 -7.86 -13.42 -10.54
CA LEU A 180 -8.20 -12.14 -11.17
C LEU A 180 -6.94 -11.42 -11.63
N GLN A 181 -6.97 -10.86 -12.85
CA GLN A 181 -5.81 -10.25 -13.50
C GLN A 181 -5.14 -9.18 -12.63
N GLY A 182 -5.92 -8.28 -12.03
CA GLY A 182 -5.41 -7.18 -11.21
C GLY A 182 -4.59 -7.66 -10.02
N ILE A 183 -4.95 -8.80 -9.43
CA ILE A 183 -4.22 -9.40 -8.31
C ILE A 183 -2.82 -9.84 -8.77
N TYR A 184 -2.70 -10.51 -9.91
CA TYR A 184 -1.40 -10.94 -10.45
C TYR A 184 -0.49 -9.78 -10.90
N VAL A 185 -1.06 -8.61 -11.19
CA VAL A 185 -0.26 -7.45 -11.62
C VAL A 185 0.32 -6.69 -10.42
N ILE A 186 -0.37 -6.73 -9.27
CA ILE A 186 0.01 -5.98 -8.07
C ILE A 186 0.96 -6.79 -7.17
N THR A 187 0.91 -8.11 -7.26
CA THR A 187 1.76 -9.03 -6.49
C THR A 187 3.03 -9.38 -7.22
#